data_a77b2158329ff0d7618dc5e54f0b1b38
#
_entry.id   a77b2158329ff0d7618dc5e54f0b1b38
#
_cell.length_a   1.000
_cell.length_b   1.000
_cell.length_c   1.000
_cell.angle_alpha   90.00
_cell.angle_beta   90.00
_cell.angle_gamma   90.00
#
_symmetry.space_group_name_H-M   'P 1'
#
loop_
_entity.id
_entity.type
_entity.pdbx_description
1 polymer ?
#
loop_
_entity_poly.entity_id
_entity_poly.type
_entity_poly.pdbx_seq_one_letter_code
_entity_poly.pdbx_strand_id
1 'polypeptide(L)'
;MHGGVIPFRGTGADARRYVEADRSRADDYYLGEGATVAEFAVIDGAGNVTTELGLGPETYAAWVDWVNPVTAESMGKPRLPGEGRQGSPRFMEMVVTSPKSLSIAAALHPEVSDALDQAQQAALSEIRRWLAQHSVTRVGPRGRQEVVPIEHMQVVGITHRTSRAGDPHRHIHMQVNTRVWAAGKWRALDTGAMFKQQGAIRALGMGVIAAHPQLAAVLERHGLTLDPMTGEVAELQPFNGVMSKRGAQVGKHLDRMTAEWEATHPGETMGPVVTSRLRAQAWAHERPAKKPTTLREEQAWLAELRDAGYDSQTLQHPATPAPVSLDDLSVQEVASRALDRCASGASTWTIHTVQEHATRIMTEYGVRAAPQEIRDFITVATRLALEDCFSILPTDAPRPEHVAHLTSVRVLHAETQLRDLLTAQVPAQEPKHPDVRRLAIDRRQAEDA
;
A
#
# COMPACT_ATOMS: atom_id res chain seq x y z
N MET A 1 -2.07 3.15 4.78
CA MET A 1 -2.18 3.31 3.32
C MET A 1 -3.54 2.83 2.87
N HIS A 2 -4.39 3.72 2.38
CA HIS A 2 -5.66 3.37 1.73
C HIS A 2 -5.43 3.43 0.22
N GLY A 3 -5.73 2.39 -0.49
CA GLY A 3 -5.52 2.29 -1.92
C GLY A 3 -4.49 1.22 -2.28
N GLY A 4 -4.62 0.69 -3.47
CA GLY A 4 -3.69 -0.26 -4.05
C GLY A 4 -2.60 0.43 -4.83
N VAL A 5 -1.78 -0.37 -5.48
CA VAL A 5 -0.85 0.11 -6.49
C VAL A 5 -1.64 0.37 -7.79
N ILE A 6 -1.56 1.60 -8.31
CA ILE A 6 -2.32 2.03 -9.48
C ILE A 6 -1.34 2.33 -10.62
N PRO A 7 -1.47 1.69 -11.80
CA PRO A 7 -0.65 2.02 -12.95
C PRO A 7 -1.14 3.32 -13.61
N PHE A 8 -0.28 4.31 -13.73
CA PHE A 8 -0.53 5.49 -14.55
C PHE A 8 -0.05 5.26 -15.99
N ARG A 9 -0.93 5.54 -16.97
CA ARG A 9 -0.67 5.27 -18.39
C ARG A 9 -0.77 6.51 -19.28
N GLY A 10 -1.08 7.66 -18.70
CA GLY A 10 -1.12 8.95 -19.39
C GLY A 10 0.27 9.43 -19.80
N THR A 11 0.33 10.52 -20.55
CA THR A 11 1.57 11.20 -20.93
C THR A 11 2.13 12.03 -19.77
N GLY A 12 3.37 12.49 -19.90
CA GLY A 12 3.95 13.47 -18.97
C GLY A 12 3.12 14.75 -18.87
N ALA A 13 2.58 15.22 -20.01
CA ALA A 13 1.68 16.37 -20.03
C ALA A 13 0.37 16.11 -19.25
N ASP A 14 -0.18 14.91 -19.28
CA ASP A 14 -1.36 14.54 -18.49
C ASP A 14 -1.04 14.52 -17.00
N ALA A 15 0.11 13.94 -16.62
CA ALA A 15 0.58 13.88 -15.24
C ALA A 15 0.85 15.30 -14.69
N ARG A 16 1.51 16.15 -15.47
CA ARG A 16 1.76 17.55 -15.13
C ARG A 16 0.45 18.31 -14.86
N ARG A 17 -0.51 18.24 -15.78
CA ARG A 17 -1.83 18.88 -15.59
C ARG A 17 -2.52 18.40 -14.33
N TYR A 18 -2.39 17.11 -14.01
CA TYR A 18 -2.96 16.55 -12.81
C TYR A 18 -2.33 17.15 -11.54
N VAL A 19 -1.00 17.24 -11.49
CA VAL A 19 -0.28 17.81 -10.34
C VAL A 19 -0.53 19.31 -10.21
N GLU A 20 -0.54 20.06 -11.32
CA GLU A 20 -0.81 21.50 -11.32
C GLU A 20 -2.25 21.82 -10.88
N ALA A 21 -3.25 21.00 -11.30
CA ALA A 21 -4.63 21.12 -10.85
C ALA A 21 -4.84 20.71 -9.39
N ASP A 22 -3.92 19.92 -8.83
CA ASP A 22 -4.00 19.38 -7.48
C ASP A 22 -3.35 20.29 -6.42
N ARG A 23 -2.76 21.43 -6.84
CA ARG A 23 -2.16 22.40 -5.93
C ARG A 23 -3.26 23.10 -5.12
N SER A 24 -3.23 22.94 -3.80
CA SER A 24 -3.97 23.80 -2.90
C SER A 24 -3.11 25.03 -2.54
N ARG A 25 -3.72 26.18 -2.27
CA ARG A 25 -2.99 27.36 -1.78
C ARG A 25 -2.33 27.13 -0.43
N ALA A 26 -2.77 26.16 0.36
CA ALA A 26 -2.08 25.73 1.57
C ALA A 26 -0.71 25.09 1.24
N ASP A 27 -0.56 24.51 0.04
CA ASP A 27 0.70 23.99 -0.47
C ASP A 27 1.54 25.09 -1.15
N ASP A 28 0.91 26.19 -1.61
CA ASP A 28 1.56 27.30 -2.36
C ASP A 28 2.45 28.23 -1.50
N TYR A 29 2.43 28.13 -0.18
CA TYR A 29 3.30 28.98 0.65
C TYR A 29 4.80 28.75 0.38
N TYR A 30 5.15 27.64 -0.25
CA TYR A 30 6.53 27.27 -0.59
C TYR A 30 6.90 27.46 -2.07
N LEU A 31 5.99 27.95 -2.93
CA LEU A 31 6.17 27.91 -4.37
C LEU A 31 6.22 29.30 -5.02
N GLY A 32 7.43 29.92 -5.02
CA GLY A 32 7.78 30.98 -5.96
C GLY A 32 7.88 30.46 -7.42
N GLU A 33 7.92 31.35 -8.43
CA GLU A 33 8.16 30.95 -9.82
C GLU A 33 9.41 30.07 -9.93
N GLY A 34 9.26 28.85 -10.48
CA GLY A 34 10.32 27.83 -10.58
C GLY A 34 10.29 26.75 -9.51
N ALA A 35 9.25 26.69 -8.68
CA ALA A 35 9.18 25.79 -7.55
C ALA A 35 9.08 24.32 -7.91
N THR A 36 9.67 23.49 -7.05
CA THR A 36 9.60 22.03 -7.02
C THR A 36 8.14 21.55 -6.92
N VAL A 37 7.69 20.75 -7.89
CA VAL A 37 6.36 20.12 -7.86
C VAL A 37 6.39 18.71 -7.31
N ALA A 38 7.57 18.11 -7.25
CA ALA A 38 7.76 16.74 -6.86
C ALA A 38 9.17 16.51 -6.32
N GLU A 39 9.33 15.69 -5.29
CA GLU A 39 10.60 15.26 -4.75
C GLU A 39 11.03 13.97 -5.47
N PHE A 40 12.18 13.99 -6.10
CA PHE A 40 12.73 12.87 -6.85
C PHE A 40 13.87 12.22 -6.09
N ALA A 41 13.93 10.90 -6.12
CA ALA A 41 15.05 10.14 -5.59
C ALA A 41 15.44 8.97 -6.51
N VAL A 42 16.74 8.70 -6.56
CA VAL A 42 17.32 7.46 -7.10
C VAL A 42 17.74 6.59 -5.91
N ILE A 43 17.29 5.36 -5.89
CA ILE A 43 17.58 4.40 -4.81
C ILE A 43 18.31 3.21 -5.43
N ASP A 44 19.45 2.81 -4.83
CA ASP A 44 20.18 1.63 -5.24
C ASP A 44 19.52 0.32 -4.75
N GLY A 45 19.93 -0.83 -5.27
CA GLY A 45 19.41 -2.14 -4.89
C GLY A 45 19.61 -2.52 -3.41
N ALA A 46 20.51 -1.83 -2.70
CA ALA A 46 20.67 -1.97 -1.25
C ALA A 46 19.68 -1.09 -0.45
N GLY A 47 18.95 -0.21 -1.14
CA GLY A 47 17.98 0.69 -0.54
C GLY A 47 18.55 2.03 -0.08
N ASN A 48 19.77 2.40 -0.51
CA ASN A 48 20.35 3.68 -0.20
C ASN A 48 19.92 4.72 -1.25
N VAL A 49 19.64 5.93 -0.79
CA VAL A 49 19.39 7.07 -1.67
C VAL A 49 20.72 7.55 -2.22
N THR A 50 20.87 7.50 -3.55
CA THR A 50 22.09 7.94 -4.24
C THR A 50 21.97 9.32 -4.85
N THR A 51 20.75 9.80 -5.08
CA THR A 51 20.47 11.13 -5.62
C THR A 51 19.12 11.59 -5.11
N GLU A 52 19.04 12.86 -4.67
CA GLU A 52 17.76 13.54 -4.37
C GLU A 52 17.76 14.91 -5.02
N LEU A 53 16.65 15.30 -5.64
CA LEU A 53 16.45 16.63 -6.20
C LEU A 53 14.96 16.96 -6.34
N GLY A 54 14.66 18.26 -6.35
CA GLY A 54 13.33 18.74 -6.68
C GLY A 54 13.11 18.80 -8.19
N LEU A 55 11.97 18.32 -8.66
CA LEU A 55 11.57 18.45 -10.06
C LEU A 55 10.62 19.62 -10.25
N GLY A 56 10.93 20.47 -11.24
CA GLY A 56 9.96 21.42 -11.80
C GLY A 56 8.94 20.71 -12.71
N PRO A 57 7.86 21.41 -13.12
CA PRO A 57 6.79 20.82 -13.90
C PRO A 57 7.23 20.13 -15.20
N GLU A 58 8.15 20.76 -15.94
CA GLU A 58 8.68 20.24 -17.20
C GLU A 58 9.52 19.00 -16.99
N THR A 59 10.44 19.04 -16.00
CA THR A 59 11.32 17.91 -15.68
C THR A 59 10.52 16.74 -15.13
N TYR A 60 9.47 16.99 -14.33
CA TYR A 60 8.54 15.96 -13.87
C TYR A 60 7.80 15.32 -15.06
N ALA A 61 7.27 16.13 -16.00
CA ALA A 61 6.61 15.60 -17.18
C ALA A 61 7.57 14.74 -18.03
N ALA A 62 8.81 15.20 -18.21
CA ALA A 62 9.84 14.44 -18.92
C ALA A 62 10.17 13.11 -18.23
N TRP A 63 10.27 13.10 -16.89
CA TRP A 63 10.48 11.87 -16.11
C TRP A 63 9.34 10.86 -16.30
N VAL A 64 8.10 11.33 -16.32
CA VAL A 64 6.94 10.47 -16.62
C VAL A 64 7.04 9.87 -18.01
N ASP A 65 7.59 10.61 -18.99
CA ASP A 65 7.81 10.12 -20.36
C ASP A 65 9.14 9.35 -20.52
N TRP A 66 9.74 8.93 -19.39
CA TRP A 66 10.95 8.11 -19.33
C TRP A 66 12.23 8.82 -19.77
N VAL A 67 12.34 10.10 -19.46
CA VAL A 67 13.60 10.84 -19.53
C VAL A 67 14.20 10.91 -18.12
N ASN A 68 15.46 10.51 -17.98
CA ASN A 68 16.16 10.54 -16.69
C ASN A 68 16.42 12.00 -16.27
N PRO A 69 15.94 12.46 -15.11
CA PRO A 69 16.13 13.85 -14.68
C PRO A 69 17.59 14.22 -14.39
N VAL A 70 18.43 13.22 -14.11
CA VAL A 70 19.86 13.45 -13.77
C VAL A 70 20.73 13.57 -15.02
N THR A 71 20.49 12.69 -16.03
CA THR A 71 21.34 12.62 -17.23
C THR A 71 20.69 13.21 -18.48
N ALA A 72 19.41 13.55 -18.42
CA ALA A 72 18.57 13.95 -19.56
C ALA A 72 18.47 12.89 -20.69
N GLU A 73 18.92 11.67 -20.43
CA GLU A 73 18.86 10.58 -21.39
C GLU A 73 17.54 9.81 -21.34
N SER A 74 17.18 9.19 -22.47
CA SER A 74 15.98 8.34 -22.54
C SER A 74 16.20 7.02 -21.81
N MET A 75 15.27 6.67 -20.89
CA MET A 75 15.22 5.38 -20.23
C MET A 75 14.46 4.31 -21.05
N GLY A 76 14.01 4.65 -22.25
CA GLY A 76 13.30 3.79 -23.19
C GLY A 76 12.17 4.52 -23.90
N LYS A 77 11.50 3.83 -24.81
CA LYS A 77 10.36 4.38 -25.57
C LYS A 77 9.05 3.79 -25.08
N PRO A 78 8.17 4.58 -24.46
CA PRO A 78 6.87 4.08 -23.99
C PRO A 78 5.95 3.81 -25.20
N ARG A 79 5.20 2.70 -25.12
CA ARG A 79 4.14 2.43 -26.09
C ARG A 79 2.96 3.36 -25.85
N LEU A 80 2.44 3.95 -26.91
CA LEU A 80 1.20 4.71 -26.87
C LEU A 80 0.00 3.74 -26.86
N PRO A 81 -1.16 4.16 -26.32
CA PRO A 81 -2.39 3.41 -26.47
C PRO A 81 -2.77 3.31 -27.94
N GLY A 82 -3.37 2.21 -28.34
CA GLY A 82 -3.89 1.95 -29.69
C GLY A 82 -5.17 1.14 -29.60
N GLU A 83 -5.79 0.86 -30.75
CA GLU A 83 -7.05 0.12 -30.80
C GLU A 83 -6.87 -1.26 -30.11
N GLY A 84 -7.66 -1.52 -29.07
CA GLY A 84 -7.60 -2.73 -28.24
C GLY A 84 -6.32 -2.91 -27.41
N ARG A 85 -5.42 -1.92 -27.34
CA ARG A 85 -4.16 -1.99 -26.59
C ARG A 85 -4.00 -0.83 -25.63
N GLN A 86 -3.76 -1.17 -24.36
CA GLN A 86 -3.36 -0.17 -23.36
C GLN A 86 -1.92 0.29 -23.61
N GLY A 87 -1.64 1.58 -23.39
CA GLY A 87 -0.29 2.14 -23.38
C GLY A 87 0.58 1.54 -22.26
N SER A 88 1.89 1.79 -22.33
CA SER A 88 2.80 1.39 -21.24
C SER A 88 2.44 2.13 -19.95
N PRO A 89 2.39 1.45 -18.79
CA PRO A 89 2.38 2.15 -17.52
C PRO A 89 3.67 2.96 -17.40
N ARG A 90 3.54 4.25 -17.05
CA ARG A 90 4.67 5.18 -16.90
C ARG A 90 5.29 5.07 -15.53
N PHE A 91 4.44 5.06 -14.54
CA PHE A 91 4.78 4.81 -13.14
C PHE A 91 3.68 3.99 -12.46
N MET A 92 4.05 3.42 -11.33
CA MET A 92 3.12 2.79 -10.39
C MET A 92 2.93 3.75 -9.22
N GLU A 93 1.68 4.12 -8.93
CA GLU A 93 1.37 5.04 -7.84
C GLU A 93 0.87 4.28 -6.62
N MET A 94 1.41 4.64 -5.47
CA MET A 94 0.93 4.27 -4.15
C MET A 94 0.72 5.52 -3.31
N VAL A 95 -0.23 5.50 -2.39
CA VAL A 95 -0.49 6.63 -1.50
C VAL A 95 -0.05 6.26 -0.08
N VAL A 96 0.97 6.97 0.43
CA VAL A 96 1.37 6.92 1.84
C VAL A 96 0.43 7.84 2.60
N THR A 97 -0.49 7.28 3.37
CA THR A 97 -1.48 8.04 4.13
C THR A 97 -1.59 7.51 5.55
N SER A 98 -2.00 8.35 6.46
CA SER A 98 -2.35 8.03 7.84
C SER A 98 -3.87 7.91 8.02
N PRO A 99 -4.37 7.35 9.13
CA PRO A 99 -5.76 7.43 9.53
C PRO A 99 -6.28 8.87 9.56
N LYS A 100 -7.60 9.01 9.39
CA LYS A 100 -8.25 10.32 9.25
C LYS A 100 -8.07 11.20 10.50
N SER A 101 -8.18 10.63 11.69
CA SER A 101 -8.02 11.34 12.96
C SER A 101 -6.63 11.99 13.13
N LEU A 102 -5.57 11.39 12.58
CA LEU A 102 -4.25 12.03 12.53
C LEU A 102 -4.24 13.27 11.63
N SER A 103 -4.94 13.23 10.51
CA SER A 103 -5.10 14.42 9.64
C SER A 103 -5.93 15.52 10.31
N ILE A 104 -6.94 15.14 11.12
CA ILE A 104 -7.72 16.06 11.93
C ILE A 104 -6.83 16.69 13.01
N ALA A 105 -6.07 15.88 13.76
CA ALA A 105 -5.12 16.36 14.77
C ALA A 105 -4.11 17.36 14.17
N ALA A 106 -3.56 17.06 13.01
CA ALA A 106 -2.65 17.93 12.26
C ALA A 106 -3.30 19.25 11.80
N ALA A 107 -4.60 19.24 11.51
CA ALA A 107 -5.35 20.45 11.18
C ALA A 107 -5.63 21.33 12.40
N LEU A 108 -5.75 20.73 13.59
CA LEU A 108 -6.01 21.43 14.85
C LEU A 108 -4.74 21.98 15.50
N HIS A 109 -3.61 21.30 15.32
CA HIS A 109 -2.35 21.58 16.04
C HIS A 109 -1.15 21.63 15.06
N PRO A 110 -0.53 22.81 14.85
CA PRO A 110 0.62 22.94 13.94
C PRO A 110 1.79 22.01 14.28
N GLU A 111 2.08 21.82 15.58
CA GLU A 111 3.15 20.90 16.01
C GLU A 111 2.87 19.44 15.63
N VAL A 112 1.59 19.02 15.70
CA VAL A 112 1.18 17.68 15.23
C VAL A 112 1.31 17.60 13.71
N SER A 113 0.98 18.68 12.99
CA SER A 113 1.18 18.78 11.54
C SER A 113 2.64 18.49 11.16
N ASP A 114 3.58 19.17 11.79
CA ASP A 114 5.01 19.03 11.50
C ASP A 114 5.52 17.62 11.87
N ALA A 115 5.10 17.09 13.00
CA ALA A 115 5.47 15.75 13.45
C ALA A 115 4.88 14.66 12.54
N LEU A 116 3.66 14.84 12.04
CA LEU A 116 3.03 13.90 11.11
C LEU A 116 3.71 13.94 9.74
N ASP A 117 4.07 15.13 9.23
CA ASP A 117 4.81 15.27 7.98
C ASP A 117 6.16 14.53 8.09
N GLN A 118 6.89 14.65 9.22
CA GLN A 118 8.13 13.91 9.46
C GLN A 118 7.90 12.39 9.51
N ALA A 119 6.86 11.94 10.21
CA ALA A 119 6.52 10.52 10.28
C ALA A 119 6.15 9.93 8.90
N GLN A 120 5.44 10.69 8.07
CA GLN A 120 5.10 10.28 6.70
C GLN A 120 6.33 10.25 5.79
N GLN A 121 7.27 11.19 5.94
CA GLN A 121 8.54 11.18 5.20
C GLN A 121 9.42 10.00 5.62
N ALA A 122 9.46 9.68 6.92
CA ALA A 122 10.14 8.48 7.41
C ALA A 122 9.53 7.20 6.81
N ALA A 123 8.20 7.10 6.78
CA ALA A 123 7.51 5.98 6.15
C ALA A 123 7.78 5.89 4.64
N LEU A 124 7.78 7.02 3.93
CA LEU A 124 8.14 7.08 2.52
C LEU A 124 9.56 6.56 2.28
N SER A 125 10.52 6.98 3.10
CA SER A 125 11.92 6.55 3.01
C SER A 125 12.08 5.04 3.21
N GLU A 126 11.38 4.47 4.20
CA GLU A 126 11.41 3.02 4.44
C GLU A 126 10.71 2.23 3.32
N ILE A 127 9.63 2.73 2.76
CA ILE A 127 8.95 2.10 1.62
C ILE A 127 9.83 2.16 0.36
N ARG A 128 10.52 3.28 0.10
CA ARG A 128 11.49 3.40 -1.01
C ARG A 128 12.61 2.37 -0.87
N ARG A 129 13.17 2.24 0.34
CA ARG A 129 14.22 1.25 0.66
C ARG A 129 13.72 -0.17 0.42
N TRP A 130 12.57 -0.51 0.98
CA TRP A 130 11.93 -1.80 0.79
C TRP A 130 11.75 -2.15 -0.70
N LEU A 131 11.16 -1.23 -1.46
CA LEU A 131 10.92 -1.45 -2.87
C LEU A 131 12.20 -1.67 -3.67
N ALA A 132 13.26 -0.93 -3.35
CA ALA A 132 14.55 -1.10 -4.02
C ALA A 132 15.16 -2.48 -3.74
N GLN A 133 15.06 -2.96 -2.51
CA GLN A 133 15.60 -4.26 -2.09
C GLN A 133 14.82 -5.47 -2.63
N HIS A 134 13.50 -5.33 -2.83
CA HIS A 134 12.61 -6.44 -3.19
C HIS A 134 12.01 -6.33 -4.61
N SER A 135 12.36 -5.29 -5.36
CA SER A 135 11.92 -5.17 -6.75
C SER A 135 12.81 -5.95 -7.69
N VAL A 136 12.19 -6.50 -8.72
CA VAL A 136 12.86 -7.35 -9.70
C VAL A 136 12.51 -6.93 -11.13
N THR A 137 13.34 -7.36 -12.06
CA THR A 137 13.11 -7.25 -13.50
C THR A 137 13.45 -8.57 -14.18
N ARG A 138 13.21 -8.66 -15.49
CA ARG A 138 13.50 -9.85 -16.28
C ARG A 138 14.61 -9.59 -17.28
N VAL A 139 15.58 -10.51 -17.32
CA VAL A 139 16.76 -10.48 -18.20
C VAL A 139 16.77 -11.72 -19.07
N GLY A 140 17.18 -11.58 -20.31
CA GLY A 140 17.28 -12.69 -21.28
C GLY A 140 16.27 -12.62 -22.41
N PRO A 141 16.34 -13.54 -23.39
CA PRO A 141 15.44 -13.61 -24.52
C PRO A 141 14.03 -14.04 -24.09
N ARG A 142 13.02 -13.63 -24.87
CA ARG A 142 11.62 -14.00 -24.60
C ARG A 142 11.48 -15.53 -24.49
N GLY A 143 10.81 -15.99 -23.43
CA GLY A 143 10.60 -17.42 -23.14
C GLY A 143 11.74 -18.08 -22.35
N ARG A 144 12.89 -17.39 -22.15
CA ARG A 144 14.03 -17.85 -21.33
C ARG A 144 14.54 -16.72 -20.45
N GLN A 145 13.62 -15.95 -19.89
CA GLN A 145 13.96 -14.80 -19.04
C GLN A 145 14.19 -15.26 -17.61
N GLU A 146 15.26 -14.74 -17.02
CA GLU A 146 15.57 -14.89 -15.60
C GLU A 146 15.06 -13.65 -14.84
N VAL A 147 14.56 -13.88 -13.65
CA VAL A 147 14.18 -12.80 -12.71
C VAL A 147 15.43 -12.40 -11.96
N VAL A 148 15.79 -11.12 -12.02
CA VAL A 148 16.96 -10.57 -11.33
C VAL A 148 16.58 -9.36 -10.49
N PRO A 149 17.29 -9.10 -9.37
CA PRO A 149 17.14 -7.87 -8.60
C PRO A 149 17.43 -6.63 -9.48
N ILE A 150 16.87 -5.51 -9.10
CA ILE A 150 17.22 -4.22 -9.69
C ILE A 150 18.49 -3.65 -9.06
N GLU A 151 19.22 -2.82 -9.81
CA GLU A 151 20.40 -2.10 -9.32
C GLU A 151 20.03 -0.67 -8.90
N HIS A 152 19.13 -0.01 -9.66
CA HIS A 152 18.60 1.32 -9.34
C HIS A 152 17.15 1.46 -9.74
N MET A 153 16.41 2.20 -8.92
CA MET A 153 15.04 2.63 -9.23
C MET A 153 14.89 4.14 -9.00
N GLN A 154 13.92 4.73 -9.68
CA GLN A 154 13.56 6.14 -9.55
C GLN A 154 12.17 6.26 -8.94
N VAL A 155 12.04 7.12 -7.93
CA VAL A 155 10.79 7.36 -7.21
C VAL A 155 10.56 8.85 -7.08
N VAL A 156 9.30 9.26 -7.22
CA VAL A 156 8.85 10.63 -6.98
C VAL A 156 7.86 10.64 -5.83
N GLY A 157 8.00 11.60 -4.92
CA GLY A 157 7.04 11.90 -3.85
C GLY A 157 6.35 13.25 -4.11
N ILE A 158 5.01 13.29 -3.94
CA ILE A 158 4.22 14.51 -4.04
C ILE A 158 3.34 14.59 -2.80
N THR A 159 3.60 15.57 -1.93
CA THR A 159 2.89 15.72 -0.66
C THR A 159 1.62 16.56 -0.85
N HIS A 160 0.52 16.08 -0.28
CA HIS A 160 -0.76 16.78 -0.23
C HIS A 160 -1.31 16.83 1.20
N ARG A 161 -1.97 17.94 1.52
CA ARG A 161 -2.55 18.19 2.85
C ARG A 161 -4.06 18.04 2.90
N THR A 162 -4.72 18.03 1.75
CA THR A 162 -6.19 18.01 1.66
C THR A 162 -6.71 16.98 0.68
N SER A 163 -7.96 16.55 0.89
CA SER A 163 -8.69 15.73 -0.07
C SER A 163 -9.25 16.58 -1.21
N ARG A 164 -9.76 15.94 -2.28
CA ARG A 164 -10.47 16.64 -3.37
C ARG A 164 -11.73 17.37 -2.91
N ALA A 165 -12.29 16.99 -1.79
CA ALA A 165 -13.48 17.63 -1.20
C ALA A 165 -13.11 18.76 -0.23
N GLY A 166 -11.83 19.08 -0.08
CA GLY A 166 -11.32 20.10 0.83
C GLY A 166 -11.22 19.68 2.28
N ASP A 167 -11.35 18.38 2.60
CA ASP A 167 -11.15 17.88 3.97
C ASP A 167 -9.67 17.76 4.31
N PRO A 168 -9.26 17.88 5.60
CA PRO A 168 -7.91 17.59 6.03
C PRO A 168 -7.57 16.13 5.69
N HIS A 169 -6.51 15.92 4.91
CA HIS A 169 -6.07 14.61 4.46
C HIS A 169 -4.59 14.62 4.11
N ARG A 170 -3.74 14.29 5.09
CA ARG A 170 -2.30 14.23 4.91
C ARG A 170 -1.90 12.96 4.19
N HIS A 171 -1.27 13.10 3.03
CA HIS A 171 -0.81 11.97 2.25
C HIS A 171 0.29 12.35 1.25
N ILE A 172 1.07 11.35 0.88
CA ILE A 172 2.12 11.48 -0.14
C ILE A 172 1.79 10.53 -1.28
N HIS A 173 1.65 11.06 -2.50
CA HIS A 173 1.64 10.24 -3.71
C HIS A 173 3.06 9.79 -4.01
N MET A 174 3.34 8.51 -3.79
CA MET A 174 4.60 7.90 -4.17
C MET A 174 4.46 7.25 -5.54
N GLN A 175 5.24 7.72 -6.49
CA GLN A 175 5.24 7.27 -7.88
C GLN A 175 6.56 6.57 -8.19
N VAL A 176 6.51 5.29 -8.51
CA VAL A 176 7.66 4.46 -8.86
C VAL A 176 7.74 4.33 -10.37
N ASN A 177 8.83 4.78 -10.99
CA ASN A 177 9.00 4.65 -12.42
C ASN A 177 8.99 3.18 -12.84
N THR A 178 8.34 2.87 -13.95
CA THR A 178 8.34 1.49 -14.49
C THR A 178 9.60 1.16 -15.27
N ARG A 179 10.57 2.09 -15.33
CA ARG A 179 11.91 1.83 -15.83
C ARG A 179 12.88 1.75 -14.67
N VAL A 180 13.59 0.62 -14.60
CA VAL A 180 14.60 0.32 -13.58
C VAL A 180 15.92 -0.03 -14.28
N TRP A 181 17.03 0.26 -13.62
CA TRP A 181 18.34 -0.11 -14.12
C TRP A 181 18.73 -1.49 -13.60
N ALA A 182 19.13 -2.39 -14.49
CA ALA A 182 19.65 -3.70 -14.12
C ALA A 182 20.41 -4.33 -15.30
N ALA A 183 21.49 -5.03 -15.01
CA ALA A 183 22.37 -5.66 -15.99
C ALA A 183 22.75 -4.72 -17.14
N GLY A 184 23.26 -3.52 -16.77
CA GLY A 184 23.84 -2.54 -17.68
C GLY A 184 22.86 -1.76 -18.57
N LYS A 185 21.53 -1.81 -18.31
CA LYS A 185 20.55 -1.03 -19.10
C LYS A 185 19.22 -0.80 -18.39
N TRP A 186 18.45 0.16 -18.89
CA TRP A 186 17.06 0.37 -18.48
C TRP A 186 16.15 -0.76 -18.91
N ARG A 187 15.39 -1.32 -17.96
CA ARG A 187 14.47 -2.44 -18.15
C ARG A 187 13.09 -2.12 -17.59
N ALA A 188 12.11 -2.96 -17.91
CA ALA A 188 10.78 -2.85 -17.32
C ALA A 188 10.78 -3.45 -15.90
N LEU A 189 10.27 -2.72 -14.94
CA LEU A 189 9.97 -3.22 -13.60
C LEU A 189 8.97 -4.39 -13.69
N ASP A 190 9.20 -5.48 -12.96
CA ASP A 190 8.19 -6.53 -12.80
C ASP A 190 7.10 -6.06 -11.83
N THR A 191 6.08 -5.43 -12.40
CA THR A 191 4.96 -4.90 -11.62
C THR A 191 4.12 -5.99 -10.97
N GLY A 192 4.13 -7.22 -11.51
CA GLY A 192 3.45 -8.38 -10.91
C GLY A 192 4.05 -8.74 -9.55
N ALA A 193 5.39 -8.76 -9.45
CA ALA A 193 6.10 -8.96 -8.19
C ALA A 193 5.79 -7.82 -7.20
N MET A 194 5.77 -6.57 -7.65
CA MET A 194 5.44 -5.41 -6.81
C MET A 194 4.00 -5.49 -6.23
N PHE A 195 3.02 -5.95 -7.01
CA PHE A 195 1.66 -6.13 -6.50
C PHE A 195 1.57 -7.13 -5.35
N LYS A 196 2.42 -8.14 -5.32
CA LYS A 196 2.45 -9.15 -4.26
C LYS A 196 3.05 -8.66 -2.93
N GLN A 197 3.71 -7.51 -2.95
CA GLN A 197 4.32 -6.89 -1.77
C GLN A 197 3.42 -5.87 -1.07
N GLN A 198 2.23 -5.56 -1.61
CA GLN A 198 1.36 -4.49 -1.11
C GLN A 198 1.03 -4.60 0.39
N GLY A 199 0.80 -5.82 0.88
CA GLY A 199 0.50 -6.05 2.29
C GLY A 199 1.65 -5.62 3.19
N ALA A 200 2.87 -6.07 2.89
CA ALA A 200 4.08 -5.73 3.63
C ALA A 200 4.38 -4.22 3.58
N ILE A 201 4.26 -3.61 2.40
CA ILE A 201 4.47 -2.16 2.22
C ILE A 201 3.48 -1.34 3.05
N ARG A 202 2.21 -1.76 3.08
CA ARG A 202 1.17 -1.09 3.89
C ARG A 202 1.45 -1.22 5.38
N ALA A 203 1.81 -2.42 5.83
CA ALA A 203 2.15 -2.67 7.22
C ALA A 203 3.36 -1.84 7.64
N LEU A 204 4.42 -1.83 6.81
CA LEU A 204 5.63 -1.04 7.05
C LEU A 204 5.31 0.45 7.17
N GLY A 205 4.60 1.03 6.20
CA GLY A 205 4.27 2.46 6.22
C GLY A 205 3.42 2.86 7.41
N MET A 206 2.41 2.05 7.76
CA MET A 206 1.58 2.29 8.95
C MET A 206 2.37 2.10 10.24
N GLY A 207 3.20 1.07 10.32
CA GLY A 207 4.03 0.77 11.49
C GLY A 207 5.02 1.90 11.79
N VAL A 208 5.70 2.42 10.76
CA VAL A 208 6.64 3.54 10.92
C VAL A 208 5.95 4.81 11.39
N ILE A 209 4.75 5.13 10.87
CA ILE A 209 3.98 6.30 11.32
C ILE A 209 3.50 6.11 12.77
N ALA A 210 2.92 4.95 13.08
CA ALA A 210 2.37 4.68 14.41
C ALA A 210 3.45 4.60 15.50
N ALA A 211 4.62 4.08 15.18
CA ALA A 211 5.73 3.95 16.10
C ALA A 211 6.61 5.21 16.20
N HIS A 212 6.30 6.29 15.44
CA HIS A 212 7.16 7.47 15.37
C HIS A 212 7.23 8.21 16.71
N PRO A 213 8.41 8.27 17.41
CA PRO A 213 8.47 8.74 18.78
C PRO A 213 8.06 10.21 18.96
N GLN A 214 8.48 11.06 18.01
CA GLN A 214 8.16 12.49 18.07
C GLN A 214 6.66 12.74 17.83
N LEU A 215 6.01 12.02 16.91
CA LEU A 215 4.57 12.13 16.69
C LEU A 215 3.80 11.74 17.95
N ALA A 216 4.16 10.63 18.58
CA ALA A 216 3.55 10.20 19.82
C ALA A 216 3.71 11.24 20.93
N ALA A 217 4.93 11.76 21.14
CA ALA A 217 5.20 12.76 22.16
C ALA A 217 4.45 14.08 21.93
N VAL A 218 4.29 14.51 20.67
CA VAL A 218 3.53 15.72 20.34
C VAL A 218 2.04 15.51 20.59
N LEU A 219 1.47 14.38 20.19
CA LEU A 219 0.07 14.03 20.44
C LEU A 219 -0.22 14.05 21.95
N GLU A 220 0.63 13.41 22.75
CA GLU A 220 0.49 13.37 24.22
C GLU A 220 0.50 14.77 24.86
N ARG A 221 1.34 15.71 24.39
CA ARG A 221 1.33 17.11 24.87
C ARG A 221 0.00 17.82 24.62
N HIS A 222 -0.74 17.41 23.60
CA HIS A 222 -2.07 17.92 23.30
C HIS A 222 -3.21 17.08 23.91
N GLY A 223 -2.89 16.13 24.80
CA GLY A 223 -3.88 15.22 25.40
C GLY A 223 -4.52 14.27 24.38
N LEU A 224 -3.82 13.96 23.31
CA LEU A 224 -4.26 13.05 22.26
C LEU A 224 -3.50 11.73 22.32
N THR A 225 -4.21 10.62 22.14
CA THR A 225 -3.67 9.27 22.26
C THR A 225 -3.79 8.51 20.96
N LEU A 226 -2.68 7.97 20.46
CA LEU A 226 -2.67 7.08 19.31
C LEU A 226 -3.05 5.67 19.76
N ASP A 227 -4.15 5.15 19.24
CA ASP A 227 -4.54 3.75 19.43
C ASP A 227 -3.66 2.84 18.57
N PRO A 228 -2.84 1.95 19.14
CA PRO A 228 -1.93 1.12 18.39
C PRO A 228 -2.64 0.04 17.53
N MET A 229 -3.87 -0.33 17.88
CA MET A 229 -4.64 -1.34 17.14
C MET A 229 -5.20 -0.80 15.83
N THR A 230 -5.61 0.46 15.83
CA THR A 230 -6.24 1.11 14.66
C THR A 230 -5.35 2.13 13.97
N GLY A 231 -4.35 2.68 14.68
CA GLY A 231 -3.53 3.81 14.27
C GLY A 231 -4.28 5.15 14.28
N GLU A 232 -5.52 5.18 14.80
CA GLU A 232 -6.34 6.39 14.94
C GLU A 232 -5.96 7.15 16.20
N VAL A 233 -6.19 8.46 16.21
CA VAL A 233 -6.21 9.26 17.44
C VAL A 233 -7.56 9.03 18.10
N ALA A 234 -7.54 8.37 19.24
CA ALA A 234 -8.73 7.81 19.90
C ALA A 234 -9.80 8.87 20.19
N GLU A 235 -9.38 10.06 20.66
CA GLU A 235 -10.25 11.19 20.98
C GLU A 235 -10.90 11.83 19.74
N LEU A 236 -10.28 11.71 18.59
CA LEU A 236 -10.72 12.33 17.34
C LEU A 236 -11.39 11.35 16.38
N GLN A 237 -11.29 10.04 16.62
CA GLN A 237 -11.92 9.01 15.80
C GLN A 237 -13.43 9.23 15.56
N PRO A 238 -14.23 9.66 16.57
CA PRO A 238 -15.65 9.92 16.37
C PRO A 238 -15.96 10.98 15.32
N PHE A 239 -15.02 11.87 15.05
CA PHE A 239 -15.16 12.98 14.10
C PHE A 239 -14.70 12.63 12.67
N ASN A 240 -14.19 11.42 12.43
CA ASN A 240 -13.70 10.99 11.11
C ASN A 240 -14.77 11.17 10.01
N GLY A 241 -16.03 10.90 10.33
CA GLY A 241 -17.16 11.02 9.39
C GLY A 241 -17.37 12.44 8.90
N VAL A 242 -17.27 13.43 9.78
CA VAL A 242 -17.42 14.86 9.50
C VAL A 242 -16.38 15.33 8.47
N MET A 243 -15.14 14.88 8.64
CA MET A 243 -14.00 15.24 7.79
C MET A 243 -13.74 14.27 6.64
N SER A 244 -14.71 13.43 6.27
CA SER A 244 -14.58 12.42 5.21
C SER A 244 -15.59 12.61 4.07
N LYS A 245 -15.83 13.86 3.65
CA LYS A 245 -16.83 14.19 2.62
C LYS A 245 -16.65 13.41 1.33
N ARG A 246 -15.40 13.26 0.85
CA ARG A 246 -15.13 12.44 -0.33
C ARG A 246 -15.40 10.97 -0.08
N GLY A 247 -15.05 10.46 1.07
CA GLY A 247 -15.34 9.07 1.48
C GLY A 247 -16.84 8.81 1.51
N ALA A 248 -17.62 9.71 2.10
CA ALA A 248 -19.08 9.64 2.13
C ALA A 248 -19.70 9.67 0.73
N GLN A 249 -19.20 10.52 -0.19
CA GLN A 249 -19.63 10.55 -1.58
C GLN A 249 -19.38 9.22 -2.29
N VAL A 250 -18.18 8.67 -2.16
CA VAL A 250 -17.82 7.37 -2.75
C VAL A 250 -18.67 6.25 -2.16
N GLY A 251 -18.93 6.28 -0.84
CA GLY A 251 -19.82 5.34 -0.16
C GLY A 251 -21.22 5.33 -0.77
N LYS A 252 -21.85 6.51 -0.92
CA LYS A 252 -23.17 6.63 -1.56
C LYS A 252 -23.22 6.06 -2.98
N HIS A 253 -22.17 6.27 -3.77
CA HIS A 253 -22.09 5.69 -5.12
C HIS A 253 -21.95 4.17 -5.07
N LEU A 254 -21.13 3.65 -4.14
CA LEU A 254 -20.94 2.22 -3.96
C LEU A 254 -22.24 1.53 -3.51
N ASP A 255 -22.94 2.12 -2.54
CA ASP A 255 -24.22 1.59 -2.04
C ASP A 255 -25.25 1.50 -3.17
N ARG A 256 -25.36 2.55 -3.99
CA ARG A 256 -26.24 2.53 -5.16
C ARG A 256 -25.86 1.44 -6.16
N MET A 257 -24.58 1.35 -6.53
CA MET A 257 -24.10 0.33 -7.47
C MET A 257 -24.26 -1.10 -6.92
N THR A 258 -24.13 -1.27 -5.62
CA THR A 258 -24.38 -2.54 -4.92
C THR A 258 -25.86 -2.92 -5.03
N ALA A 259 -26.76 -2.00 -4.71
CA ALA A 259 -28.20 -2.24 -4.82
C ALA A 259 -28.65 -2.54 -6.27
N GLU A 260 -28.09 -1.82 -7.26
CA GLU A 260 -28.33 -2.09 -8.69
C GLU A 260 -27.85 -3.50 -9.08
N TRP A 261 -26.66 -3.92 -8.59
CA TRP A 261 -26.15 -5.26 -8.84
C TRP A 261 -27.02 -6.34 -8.21
N GLU A 262 -27.40 -6.20 -6.95
CA GLU A 262 -28.28 -7.14 -6.22
C GLU A 262 -29.65 -7.29 -6.89
N ALA A 263 -30.23 -6.17 -7.37
CA ALA A 263 -31.49 -6.19 -8.09
C ALA A 263 -31.43 -6.99 -9.42
N THR A 264 -30.27 -7.02 -10.07
CA THR A 264 -30.04 -7.74 -11.33
C THR A 264 -29.52 -9.17 -11.14
N HIS A 265 -29.11 -9.54 -9.91
CA HIS A 265 -28.57 -10.86 -9.57
C HIS A 265 -29.27 -11.43 -8.30
N PRO A 266 -30.59 -11.64 -8.34
CA PRO A 266 -31.35 -12.09 -7.17
C PRO A 266 -30.87 -13.46 -6.69
N GLY A 267 -30.53 -13.55 -5.40
CA GLY A 267 -30.07 -14.79 -4.76
C GLY A 267 -28.56 -15.09 -4.95
N GLU A 268 -27.82 -14.25 -5.66
CA GLU A 268 -26.38 -14.39 -5.78
C GLU A 268 -25.64 -13.59 -4.68
N THR A 269 -24.52 -14.14 -4.22
CA THR A 269 -23.63 -13.43 -3.29
C THR A 269 -22.52 -12.74 -4.07
N MET A 270 -22.32 -11.44 -3.82
CA MET A 270 -21.28 -10.66 -4.47
C MET A 270 -19.89 -11.14 -4.09
N GLY A 271 -19.16 -11.71 -5.07
CA GLY A 271 -17.79 -12.16 -4.87
C GLY A 271 -16.76 -11.02 -4.83
N PRO A 272 -15.52 -11.30 -4.37
CA PRO A 272 -14.46 -10.28 -4.19
C PRO A 272 -14.12 -9.49 -5.46
N VAL A 273 -14.18 -10.13 -6.62
CA VAL A 273 -13.89 -9.50 -7.93
C VAL A 273 -14.94 -8.46 -8.28
N VAL A 274 -16.22 -8.78 -8.09
CA VAL A 274 -17.34 -7.85 -8.34
C VAL A 274 -17.25 -6.68 -7.36
N THR A 275 -17.06 -6.94 -6.08
CA THR A 275 -16.88 -5.92 -5.04
C THR A 275 -15.73 -4.97 -5.38
N SER A 276 -14.59 -5.49 -5.79
CA SER A 276 -13.42 -4.68 -6.18
C SER A 276 -13.72 -3.80 -7.40
N ARG A 277 -14.42 -4.35 -8.40
CA ARG A 277 -14.83 -3.61 -9.60
C ARG A 277 -15.79 -2.47 -9.26
N LEU A 278 -16.83 -2.74 -8.46
CA LEU A 278 -17.79 -1.70 -8.05
C LEU A 278 -17.13 -0.59 -7.23
N ARG A 279 -16.21 -0.93 -6.31
CA ARG A 279 -15.41 0.06 -5.58
C ARG A 279 -14.59 0.94 -6.53
N ALA A 280 -13.92 0.36 -7.51
CA ALA A 280 -13.16 1.13 -8.50
C ALA A 280 -14.06 2.05 -9.32
N GLN A 281 -15.25 1.60 -9.73
CA GLN A 281 -16.24 2.39 -10.43
C GLN A 281 -16.78 3.54 -9.57
N ALA A 282 -17.12 3.29 -8.29
CA ALA A 282 -17.59 4.30 -7.36
C ALA A 282 -16.54 5.40 -7.11
N TRP A 283 -15.24 5.03 -7.06
CA TRP A 283 -14.14 5.98 -6.97
C TRP A 283 -14.00 6.86 -8.22
N ALA A 284 -14.23 6.30 -9.40
CA ALA A 284 -14.13 7.01 -10.67
C ALA A 284 -15.37 7.85 -10.97
N HIS A 285 -16.54 7.49 -10.40
CA HIS A 285 -17.81 8.16 -10.66
C HIS A 285 -17.79 9.59 -10.11
N GLU A 286 -18.23 10.53 -10.95
CA GLU A 286 -18.34 11.96 -10.61
C GLU A 286 -17.14 12.48 -9.80
N ARG A 287 -15.93 12.20 -10.31
CA ARG A 287 -14.71 12.66 -9.67
C ARG A 287 -14.62 14.18 -9.77
N PRO A 288 -14.90 14.95 -8.68
CA PRO A 288 -14.88 16.40 -8.76
C PRO A 288 -13.48 16.91 -9.07
N ALA A 289 -13.38 18.05 -9.74
CA ALA A 289 -12.13 18.78 -9.81
C ALA A 289 -11.69 19.14 -8.38
N LYS A 290 -10.39 19.05 -8.10
CA LYS A 290 -9.86 19.48 -6.81
C LYS A 290 -10.09 20.98 -6.68
N LYS A 291 -10.65 21.42 -5.56
CA LYS A 291 -10.76 22.83 -5.23
C LYS A 291 -9.53 23.23 -4.45
N PRO A 292 -8.87 24.36 -4.78
CA PRO A 292 -7.82 24.90 -3.94
C PRO A 292 -8.37 25.14 -2.53
N THR A 293 -7.70 24.62 -1.51
CA THR A 293 -8.09 24.87 -0.13
C THR A 293 -7.54 26.22 0.31
N THR A 294 -8.40 27.11 0.78
CA THR A 294 -8.05 28.43 1.26
C THR A 294 -7.89 28.43 2.78
N LEU A 295 -7.20 29.42 3.35
CA LEU A 295 -7.15 29.63 4.81
C LEU A 295 -8.54 29.71 5.45
N ARG A 296 -9.53 30.25 4.73
CA ARG A 296 -10.91 30.32 5.19
C ARG A 296 -11.54 28.93 5.32
N GLU A 297 -11.22 28.00 4.41
CA GLU A 297 -11.71 26.62 4.47
C GLU A 297 -11.03 25.84 5.60
N GLU A 298 -9.76 26.09 5.88
CA GLU A 298 -9.08 25.51 7.05
C GLU A 298 -9.71 26.01 8.36
N GLN A 299 -10.07 27.29 8.45
CA GLN A 299 -10.81 27.83 9.60
C GLN A 299 -12.20 27.22 9.72
N ALA A 300 -12.85 26.85 8.62
CA ALA A 300 -14.14 26.19 8.63
C ALA A 300 -14.09 24.79 9.24
N TRP A 301 -12.97 24.04 9.13
CA TRP A 301 -12.86 22.71 9.74
C TRP A 301 -13.11 22.73 11.25
N LEU A 302 -12.53 23.70 11.98
CA LEU A 302 -12.76 23.82 13.41
C LEU A 302 -14.23 24.14 13.72
N ALA A 303 -14.89 24.97 12.92
CA ALA A 303 -16.31 25.25 13.09
C ALA A 303 -17.16 23.99 12.83
N GLU A 304 -16.90 23.26 11.74
CA GLU A 304 -17.59 21.99 11.44
C GLU A 304 -17.40 20.94 12.54
N LEU A 305 -16.19 20.84 13.12
CA LEU A 305 -15.92 19.93 14.22
C LEU A 305 -16.69 20.34 15.48
N ARG A 306 -16.74 21.66 15.81
CA ARG A 306 -17.49 22.17 16.95
C ARG A 306 -18.99 21.95 16.80
N ASP A 307 -19.52 22.17 15.60
CA ASP A 307 -20.93 21.90 15.29
C ASP A 307 -21.26 20.40 15.44
N ALA A 308 -20.27 19.53 15.23
CA ALA A 308 -20.37 18.09 15.45
C ALA A 308 -20.11 17.67 16.93
N GLY A 309 -19.90 18.62 17.84
CA GLY A 309 -19.70 18.37 19.27
C GLY A 309 -18.23 18.24 19.70
N TYR A 310 -17.28 18.63 18.86
CA TYR A 310 -15.88 18.69 19.28
C TYR A 310 -15.66 19.83 20.25
N ASP A 311 -15.20 19.50 21.45
CA ASP A 311 -14.73 20.44 22.47
C ASP A 311 -13.43 19.90 23.08
N SER A 312 -12.36 20.65 22.93
CA SER A 312 -11.04 20.25 23.43
C SER A 312 -10.95 20.13 24.96
N GLN A 313 -11.89 20.74 25.70
CA GLN A 313 -11.91 20.68 27.17
C GLN A 313 -12.69 19.48 27.71
N THR A 314 -13.55 18.88 26.88
CA THR A 314 -14.44 17.78 27.27
C THR A 314 -14.17 16.50 26.48
N LEU A 315 -13.01 16.42 25.81
CA LEU A 315 -12.61 15.20 25.09
C LEU A 315 -12.63 13.99 26.03
N GLN A 316 -13.28 12.93 25.55
CA GLN A 316 -13.19 11.66 26.23
C GLN A 316 -11.87 10.98 25.85
N HIS A 317 -11.12 10.54 26.85
CA HIS A 317 -9.87 9.81 26.66
C HIS A 317 -10.14 8.31 26.85
N PRO A 318 -10.35 7.56 25.75
CA PRO A 318 -10.52 6.11 25.86
C PRO A 318 -9.26 5.46 26.44
N ALA A 319 -9.43 4.42 27.23
CA ALA A 319 -8.30 3.64 27.70
C ALA A 319 -7.60 2.98 26.50
N THR A 320 -6.34 3.35 26.28
CA THR A 320 -5.48 2.72 25.27
C THR A 320 -4.40 1.92 25.96
N PRO A 321 -3.91 0.83 25.35
CA PRO A 321 -2.77 0.09 25.89
C PRO A 321 -1.55 0.99 26.06
N ALA A 322 -0.85 0.82 27.18
CA ALA A 322 0.42 1.50 27.38
C ALA A 322 1.42 1.05 26.29
N PRO A 323 2.25 1.96 25.75
CA PRO A 323 3.26 1.61 24.76
C PRO A 323 4.29 0.66 25.37
N VAL A 324 4.70 -0.34 24.59
CA VAL A 324 5.72 -1.32 24.97
C VAL A 324 7.05 -0.91 24.36
N SER A 325 8.16 -1.05 25.11
CA SER A 325 9.49 -0.89 24.56
C SER A 325 9.76 -2.02 23.55
N LEU A 326 10.45 -1.70 22.46
CA LEU A 326 10.83 -2.71 21.47
C LEU A 326 11.72 -3.81 22.10
N ASP A 327 12.53 -3.45 23.10
CA ASP A 327 13.42 -4.39 23.82
C ASP A 327 12.62 -5.35 24.72
N ASP A 328 11.43 -4.97 25.17
CA ASP A 328 10.55 -5.80 25.99
C ASP A 328 9.66 -6.72 25.14
N LEU A 329 9.63 -6.51 23.84
CA LEU A 329 8.81 -7.30 22.92
C LEU A 329 9.52 -8.60 22.51
N SER A 330 8.93 -9.74 22.81
CA SER A 330 9.47 -11.03 22.42
C SER A 330 9.43 -11.22 20.90
N VAL A 331 10.62 -11.25 20.29
CA VAL A 331 10.78 -11.52 18.85
C VAL A 331 10.23 -12.90 18.48
N GLN A 332 10.43 -13.90 19.33
CA GLN A 332 9.92 -15.27 19.15
C GLN A 332 8.39 -15.30 19.16
N GLU A 333 7.75 -14.55 20.06
CA GLU A 333 6.30 -14.46 20.10
C GLU A 333 5.76 -13.78 18.82
N VAL A 334 6.36 -12.67 18.39
CA VAL A 334 5.98 -11.99 17.15
C VAL A 334 6.14 -12.93 15.95
N ALA A 335 7.23 -13.69 15.86
CA ALA A 335 7.47 -14.66 14.79
C ALA A 335 6.40 -15.77 14.77
N SER A 336 6.12 -16.38 15.93
CA SER A 336 5.10 -17.44 16.05
C SER A 336 3.71 -16.93 15.67
N ARG A 337 3.29 -15.79 16.21
CA ARG A 337 1.98 -15.17 15.89
C ARG A 337 1.88 -14.75 14.42
N ALA A 338 2.98 -14.33 13.79
CA ALA A 338 3.00 -14.02 12.37
C ALA A 338 2.70 -15.27 11.54
N LEU A 339 3.28 -16.43 11.87
CA LEU A 339 2.98 -17.70 11.22
C LEU A 339 1.53 -18.15 11.45
N ASP A 340 0.99 -17.98 12.66
CA ASP A 340 -0.41 -18.28 12.94
C ASP A 340 -1.35 -17.45 12.06
N ARG A 341 -1.05 -16.17 11.84
CA ARG A 341 -1.80 -15.31 10.91
C ARG A 341 -1.63 -15.73 9.44
N CYS A 342 -0.43 -16.13 9.03
CA CYS A 342 -0.22 -16.70 7.70
C CYS A 342 -1.10 -17.94 7.49
N ALA A 343 -1.05 -18.88 8.43
CA ALA A 343 -1.78 -20.15 8.38
C ALA A 343 -3.30 -19.97 8.43
N SER A 344 -3.80 -18.94 9.13
CA SER A 344 -5.24 -18.62 9.15
C SER A 344 -5.76 -18.06 7.83
N GLY A 345 -4.89 -17.50 7.00
CA GLY A 345 -5.24 -16.87 5.72
C GLY A 345 -5.09 -17.79 4.51
N ALA A 346 -4.11 -18.68 4.51
CA ALA A 346 -3.80 -19.57 3.38
C ALA A 346 -2.92 -20.75 3.80
N SER A 347 -2.94 -21.83 3.01
CA SER A 347 -2.03 -22.98 3.20
C SER A 347 -0.59 -22.69 2.78
N THR A 348 -0.38 -21.68 1.94
CA THR A 348 0.94 -21.24 1.50
C THR A 348 1.04 -19.72 1.47
N TRP A 349 2.23 -19.19 1.75
CA TRP A 349 2.48 -17.76 1.80
C TRP A 349 3.85 -17.37 1.23
N THR A 350 4.07 -16.08 1.10
CA THR A 350 5.37 -15.48 0.72
C THR A 350 6.13 -15.01 1.95
N ILE A 351 7.43 -14.74 1.81
CA ILE A 351 8.19 -14.05 2.86
C ILE A 351 7.55 -12.69 3.20
N HIS A 352 7.03 -11.98 2.20
CA HIS A 352 6.37 -10.68 2.41
C HIS A 352 5.10 -10.80 3.25
N THR A 353 4.38 -11.93 3.19
CA THR A 353 3.22 -12.18 4.06
C THR A 353 3.65 -12.31 5.52
N VAL A 354 4.77 -13.02 5.78
CA VAL A 354 5.34 -13.11 7.14
C VAL A 354 5.75 -11.73 7.66
N GLN A 355 6.45 -10.95 6.85
CA GLN A 355 6.87 -9.58 7.19
C GLN A 355 5.68 -8.65 7.45
N GLU A 356 4.62 -8.75 6.64
CA GLU A 356 3.38 -8.01 6.87
C GLU A 356 2.81 -8.29 8.26
N HIS A 357 2.65 -9.57 8.60
CA HIS A 357 2.06 -9.95 9.88
C HIS A 357 2.96 -9.62 11.07
N ALA A 358 4.27 -9.83 10.96
CA ALA A 358 5.22 -9.45 11.99
C ALA A 358 5.18 -7.94 12.26
N THR A 359 5.16 -7.12 11.20
CA THR A 359 5.07 -5.66 11.33
C THR A 359 3.75 -5.22 11.98
N ARG A 360 2.62 -5.81 11.58
CA ARG A 360 1.31 -5.50 12.17
C ARG A 360 1.26 -5.85 13.65
N ILE A 361 1.76 -7.04 14.02
CA ILE A 361 1.79 -7.49 15.42
C ILE A 361 2.64 -6.53 16.26
N MET A 362 3.85 -6.20 15.82
CA MET A 362 4.70 -5.21 16.51
C MET A 362 3.95 -3.87 16.69
N THR A 363 3.28 -3.39 15.65
CA THR A 363 2.53 -2.11 15.70
C THR A 363 1.40 -2.17 16.74
N GLU A 364 0.68 -3.28 16.82
CA GLU A 364 -0.44 -3.51 17.77
C GLU A 364 -0.02 -3.45 19.23
N TYR A 365 1.26 -3.66 19.54
CA TYR A 365 1.81 -3.47 20.88
C TYR A 365 2.08 -1.99 21.24
N GLY A 366 1.84 -1.06 20.31
CA GLY A 366 2.08 0.37 20.54
C GLY A 366 3.55 0.73 20.68
N VAL A 367 4.43 0.00 20.02
CA VAL A 367 5.88 0.23 20.08
C VAL A 367 6.23 1.63 19.62
N ARG A 368 7.17 2.27 20.30
CA ARG A 368 7.80 3.54 19.93
C ARG A 368 9.26 3.29 19.61
N ALA A 369 9.63 3.42 18.34
CA ALA A 369 10.98 3.11 17.86
C ALA A 369 11.34 3.91 16.60
N ALA A 370 12.63 4.08 16.37
CA ALA A 370 13.13 4.64 15.14
C ALA A 370 12.93 3.65 13.96
N PRO A 371 12.81 4.12 12.71
CA PRO A 371 12.60 3.25 11.55
C PRO A 371 13.66 2.16 11.40
N GLN A 372 14.92 2.44 11.76
CA GLN A 372 16.01 1.46 11.75
C GLN A 372 15.74 0.30 12.74
N GLU A 373 15.35 0.62 13.97
CA GLU A 373 15.07 -0.36 15.02
C GLU A 373 13.90 -1.26 14.62
N ILE A 374 12.84 -0.68 14.04
CA ILE A 374 11.70 -1.42 13.48
C ILE A 374 12.18 -2.40 12.40
N ARG A 375 13.00 -1.95 11.48
CA ARG A 375 13.55 -2.75 10.39
C ARG A 375 14.35 -3.94 10.90
N ASP A 376 15.24 -3.69 11.87
CA ASP A 376 16.09 -4.71 12.45
C ASP A 376 15.26 -5.76 13.20
N PHE A 377 14.30 -5.32 13.99
CA PHE A 377 13.36 -6.19 14.69
C PHE A 377 12.56 -7.09 13.72
N ILE A 378 11.95 -6.50 12.68
CA ILE A 378 11.15 -7.26 11.70
C ILE A 378 12.03 -8.23 10.92
N THR A 379 13.27 -7.86 10.61
CA THR A 379 14.22 -8.75 9.94
C THR A 379 14.50 -9.99 10.81
N VAL A 380 14.75 -9.81 12.11
CA VAL A 380 14.98 -10.92 13.04
C VAL A 380 13.73 -11.76 13.23
N ALA A 381 12.56 -11.14 13.44
CA ALA A 381 11.28 -11.83 13.59
C ALA A 381 10.95 -12.68 12.34
N THR A 382 11.17 -12.11 11.15
CA THR A 382 10.95 -12.83 9.89
C THR A 382 11.90 -14.03 9.76
N ARG A 383 13.18 -13.85 10.06
CA ARG A 383 14.16 -14.96 10.01
C ARG A 383 13.76 -16.11 10.93
N LEU A 384 13.38 -15.82 12.18
CA LEU A 384 12.93 -16.82 13.15
C LEU A 384 11.64 -17.52 12.65
N ALA A 385 10.68 -16.79 12.11
CA ALA A 385 9.48 -17.39 11.53
C ALA A 385 9.80 -18.33 10.36
N LEU A 386 10.79 -17.98 9.53
CA LEU A 386 11.18 -18.82 8.39
C LEU A 386 11.89 -20.12 8.80
N GLU A 387 12.48 -20.22 10.00
CA GLU A 387 13.06 -21.46 10.54
C GLU A 387 11.98 -22.56 10.74
N ASP A 388 10.71 -22.15 11.00
CA ASP A 388 9.56 -23.06 11.12
C ASP A 388 8.81 -23.27 9.79
N CYS A 389 9.34 -22.72 8.69
CA CYS A 389 8.76 -22.85 7.35
C CYS A 389 9.61 -23.75 6.46
N PHE A 390 8.96 -24.37 5.49
CA PHE A 390 9.65 -25.05 4.39
C PHE A 390 8.96 -24.71 3.05
N SER A 391 9.74 -24.85 1.97
CA SER A 391 9.24 -24.60 0.62
C SER A 391 8.57 -25.84 0.06
N ILE A 392 7.39 -25.67 -0.55
CA ILE A 392 6.71 -26.72 -1.30
C ILE A 392 7.26 -26.87 -2.73
N LEU A 393 8.15 -25.96 -3.18
CA LEU A 393 8.80 -26.06 -4.49
C LEU A 393 9.92 -27.10 -4.47
N PRO A 394 10.24 -27.74 -5.60
CA PRO A 394 11.41 -28.60 -5.77
C PRO A 394 12.70 -27.90 -5.30
N THR A 395 13.68 -28.67 -4.85
CA THR A 395 14.92 -28.15 -4.27
C THR A 395 15.72 -27.30 -5.25
N ASP A 396 15.68 -27.63 -6.53
CA ASP A 396 16.36 -26.98 -7.65
C ASP A 396 15.54 -25.86 -8.32
N ALA A 397 14.26 -25.68 -7.92
CA ALA A 397 13.41 -24.64 -8.48
C ALA A 397 13.81 -23.25 -7.94
N PRO A 398 13.75 -22.20 -8.78
CA PRO A 398 13.87 -20.83 -8.32
C PRO A 398 12.81 -20.51 -7.25
N ARG A 399 13.19 -19.76 -6.21
CA ARG A 399 12.33 -19.37 -5.10
C ARG A 399 12.17 -17.86 -5.02
N PRO A 400 11.46 -17.21 -5.96
CA PRO A 400 11.27 -15.77 -5.92
C PRO A 400 10.44 -15.38 -4.69
N GLU A 401 10.83 -14.31 -3.99
CA GLU A 401 10.19 -13.83 -2.76
C GLU A 401 8.68 -13.54 -2.90
N HIS A 402 8.24 -13.14 -4.10
CA HIS A 402 6.85 -12.82 -4.40
C HIS A 402 5.96 -14.03 -4.75
N VAL A 403 6.53 -15.23 -4.80
CA VAL A 403 5.78 -16.47 -5.07
C VAL A 403 5.44 -17.13 -3.73
N ALA A 404 4.16 -17.48 -3.53
CA ALA A 404 3.70 -18.20 -2.36
C ALA A 404 4.16 -19.66 -2.46
N HIS A 405 5.18 -20.01 -1.71
CA HIS A 405 5.77 -21.35 -1.69
C HIS A 405 6.14 -21.83 -0.29
N LEU A 406 5.98 -20.98 0.71
CA LEU A 406 6.27 -21.32 2.11
C LEU A 406 5.03 -21.90 2.77
N THR A 407 5.21 -22.88 3.60
CA THR A 407 4.21 -23.47 4.49
C THR A 407 4.86 -23.92 5.80
N SER A 408 4.10 -24.36 6.79
CA SER A 408 4.63 -24.88 8.06
C SER A 408 4.16 -26.31 8.32
N VAL A 409 4.88 -27.00 9.20
CA VAL A 409 4.51 -28.36 9.65
C VAL A 409 3.12 -28.39 10.24
N ARG A 410 2.71 -27.34 10.97
CA ARG A 410 1.37 -27.21 11.56
C ARG A 410 0.26 -27.23 10.50
N VAL A 411 0.47 -26.52 9.41
CA VAL A 411 -0.50 -26.49 8.27
C VAL A 411 -0.59 -27.87 7.64
N LEU A 412 0.54 -28.53 7.38
CA LEU A 412 0.51 -29.89 6.82
C LEU A 412 -0.21 -30.89 7.71
N HIS A 413 0.00 -30.82 9.03
CA HIS A 413 -0.71 -31.67 9.97
C HIS A 413 -2.23 -31.40 9.93
N ALA A 414 -2.64 -30.15 9.93
CA ALA A 414 -4.06 -29.76 9.84
C ALA A 414 -4.71 -30.24 8.54
N GLU A 415 -4.03 -30.06 7.40
CA GLU A 415 -4.51 -30.54 6.09
C GLU A 415 -4.59 -32.07 6.02
N THR A 416 -3.59 -32.77 6.62
CA THR A 416 -3.57 -34.21 6.69
C THR A 416 -4.74 -34.72 7.54
N GLN A 417 -4.97 -34.16 8.73
CA GLN A 417 -6.08 -34.50 9.58
C GLN A 417 -7.43 -34.24 8.90
N LEU A 418 -7.57 -33.10 8.23
CA LEU A 418 -8.78 -32.76 7.49
C LEU A 418 -9.04 -33.76 6.36
N ARG A 419 -8.03 -34.10 5.58
CA ARG A 419 -8.10 -35.13 4.53
C ARG A 419 -8.54 -36.48 5.10
N ASP A 420 -7.94 -36.92 6.20
CA ASP A 420 -8.22 -38.20 6.81
C ASP A 420 -9.66 -38.25 7.37
N LEU A 421 -10.14 -37.17 7.99
CA LEU A 421 -11.53 -37.01 8.41
C LEU A 421 -12.53 -37.07 7.24
N LEU A 422 -12.24 -36.34 6.16
CA LEU A 422 -13.08 -36.35 4.97
C LEU A 422 -13.11 -37.72 4.30
N THR A 423 -11.96 -38.41 4.25
CA THR A 423 -11.88 -39.78 3.69
C THR A 423 -12.62 -40.80 4.52
N ALA A 424 -12.59 -40.68 5.86
CA ALA A 424 -13.32 -41.54 6.77
C ALA A 424 -14.84 -41.33 6.69
N GLN A 425 -15.32 -40.15 6.32
CA GLN A 425 -16.76 -39.84 6.21
C GLN A 425 -17.39 -40.21 4.86
N VAL A 426 -16.57 -40.50 3.84
CA VAL A 426 -17.08 -40.97 2.54
C VAL A 426 -17.29 -42.48 2.63
N PRO A 427 -18.57 -43.03 2.66
CA PRO A 427 -18.77 -44.43 2.50
C PRO A 427 -18.13 -44.88 1.20
N ALA A 428 -17.45 -46.03 1.19
CA ALA A 428 -16.88 -46.61 0.00
C ALA A 428 -18.01 -46.89 -1.02
N GLN A 429 -18.43 -45.91 -1.76
CA GLN A 429 -19.21 -46.10 -2.96
C GLN A 429 -18.21 -46.61 -4.03
N GLU A 430 -18.48 -47.85 -4.50
CA GLU A 430 -17.82 -48.31 -5.72
C GLU A 430 -17.92 -47.20 -6.75
N PRO A 431 -16.79 -46.78 -7.39
CA PRO A 431 -16.84 -45.76 -8.40
C PRO A 431 -17.73 -46.28 -9.56
N LYS A 432 -18.96 -45.77 -9.66
CA LYS A 432 -19.68 -45.85 -10.91
C LYS A 432 -18.76 -45.21 -11.93
N HIS A 433 -18.20 -46.01 -12.84
CA HIS A 433 -17.30 -45.59 -13.88
C HIS A 433 -17.80 -44.24 -14.44
N PRO A 434 -17.09 -43.10 -14.24
CA PRO A 434 -17.46 -41.90 -14.94
C PRO A 434 -17.29 -42.19 -16.42
N ASP A 435 -18.27 -41.80 -17.24
CA ASP A 435 -18.19 -41.97 -18.66
C ASP A 435 -16.99 -41.16 -19.19
N VAL A 436 -15.87 -41.86 -19.38
CA VAL A 436 -14.58 -41.31 -19.81
C VAL A 436 -14.69 -40.52 -21.11
N ARG A 437 -15.74 -40.79 -21.91
CA ARG A 437 -16.04 -40.05 -23.16
C ARG A 437 -16.53 -38.63 -22.87
N ARG A 438 -17.27 -38.39 -21.79
CA ARG A 438 -17.72 -37.04 -21.42
C ARG A 438 -16.57 -36.16 -20.91
N LEU A 439 -15.65 -36.70 -20.14
CA LEU A 439 -14.45 -35.98 -19.68
C LEU A 439 -13.49 -35.61 -20.81
N ALA A 440 -13.43 -36.40 -21.88
CA ALA A 440 -12.61 -36.11 -23.08
C ALA A 440 -13.19 -34.98 -23.95
N ILE A 441 -14.52 -34.81 -23.93
CA ILE A 441 -15.20 -33.73 -24.68
C ILE A 441 -15.01 -32.40 -23.96
N ASP A 442 -15.14 -32.37 -22.65
CA ASP A 442 -14.95 -31.15 -21.84
C ASP A 442 -13.49 -30.64 -21.92
N ARG A 443 -12.50 -31.53 -22.02
CA ARG A 443 -11.10 -31.14 -22.22
C ARG A 443 -10.83 -30.50 -23.59
N ARG A 444 -11.45 -30.97 -24.64
CA ARG A 444 -11.29 -30.39 -25.98
C ARG A 444 -11.97 -29.03 -26.13
N GLN A 445 -13.06 -28.78 -25.42
CA GLN A 445 -13.72 -27.46 -25.38
C GLN A 445 -12.95 -26.41 -24.55
N ALA A 446 -12.10 -26.84 -23.61
CA ALA A 446 -11.25 -25.95 -22.82
C ALA A 446 -9.91 -25.61 -23.50
N GLU A 447 -9.50 -26.39 -24.53
CA GLU A 447 -8.29 -26.12 -25.33
C GLU A 447 -8.56 -25.19 -26.52
N ASP A 448 -9.83 -25.04 -26.94
CA ASP A 448 -10.27 -24.20 -28.08
C ASP A 448 -10.88 -22.84 -27.62
N ALA A 449 -10.91 -22.50 -26.33
CA ALA A 449 -11.36 -21.22 -25.75
C ALA A 449 -10.17 -20.45 -25.14
#